data_e24b5e0f73ba3444d4550a7e2a6d9d73
#
_entry.id   e24b5e0f73ba3444d4550a7e2a6d9d73
#
_cell.length_a   1.000
_cell.length_b   1.000
_cell.length_c   1.000
_cell.angle_alpha   90.00
_cell.angle_beta   90.00
_cell.angle_gamma   90.00
#
_symmetry.space_group_name_H-M   'P 1'
#
loop_
_entity.id
_entity.type
_entity.pdbx_description
1 polymer ?
#
loop_
_entity_poly.entity_id
_entity_poly.type
_entity_poly.pdbx_seq_one_letter_code
_entity_poly.pdbx_strand_id
1 'polypeptide(L)'
;MARIKLGDYNQLEVVKEVEFGMYLDAGDEGEVLLPKRYVPKGCKLGDRLDVFLYLDQDERLVATTETPLAKVGEFAYLQVSWVNLHGAFLNWGLMKDLFCPFREQKQRMEIGESYVVAVFIDEESYRIAASAKVEHFFATDFPPYRSGDEVDLLVWQTTELGFKVIVDNAYPGLVYRSQVFRPLHVGDRLRGYIMGVRPDGKIDVSLQPQGRKQTMDFAETLLQYLKDNGGFCDLGDKSPAEDIKRRFEVSKKVYKKAVGDLYKRRLITIEEGGVRLVQG
;
A
#
# COMPACT_ATOMS: atom_id res chain seq x y z
N MET A 1 -22.43 24.19 -8.18
CA MET A 1 -22.22 23.38 -6.97
C MET A 1 -21.27 22.24 -7.28
N ALA A 2 -20.44 21.79 -6.36
CA ALA A 2 -19.55 20.68 -6.63
C ALA A 2 -20.36 19.39 -6.72
N ARG A 3 -20.19 18.64 -7.83
CA ARG A 3 -20.83 17.34 -8.02
C ARG A 3 -20.30 16.37 -6.96
N ILE A 4 -21.19 15.64 -6.27
CA ILE A 4 -20.77 14.62 -5.31
C ILE A 4 -19.94 13.51 -5.98
N LYS A 5 -19.07 12.88 -5.18
CA LYS A 5 -18.24 11.76 -5.62
C LYS A 5 -18.70 10.50 -4.90
N LEU A 6 -19.38 9.62 -5.63
CA LEU A 6 -19.72 8.28 -5.16
C LEU A 6 -18.43 7.46 -4.96
N GLY A 7 -18.31 6.79 -3.81
CA GLY A 7 -17.13 6.00 -3.48
C GLY A 7 -15.90 6.82 -3.10
N ASP A 8 -16.07 8.09 -2.72
CA ASP A 8 -15.02 8.98 -2.22
C ASP A 8 -15.54 9.88 -1.10
N TYR A 9 -14.65 10.63 -0.48
CA TYR A 9 -14.98 11.61 0.56
C TYR A 9 -15.57 12.89 -0.05
N ASN A 10 -16.59 13.39 0.64
CA ASN A 10 -17.29 14.62 0.29
C ASN A 10 -17.48 15.45 1.54
N GLN A 11 -17.28 16.77 1.45
CA GLN A 11 -17.58 17.69 2.51
C GLN A 11 -19.01 18.24 2.35
N LEU A 12 -19.94 17.77 3.20
CA LEU A 12 -21.36 18.06 3.10
C LEU A 12 -21.86 18.77 4.36
N GLU A 13 -22.86 19.64 4.20
CA GLU A 13 -23.48 20.40 5.28
C GLU A 13 -24.68 19.65 5.84
N VAL A 14 -24.83 19.66 7.18
CA VAL A 14 -25.96 19.08 7.89
C VAL A 14 -27.17 20.01 7.76
N VAL A 15 -28.21 19.58 7.07
CA VAL A 15 -29.39 20.43 6.79
C VAL A 15 -30.62 20.02 7.57
N LYS A 16 -30.66 18.80 8.13
CA LYS A 16 -31.85 18.31 8.83
C LYS A 16 -31.47 17.23 9.85
N GLU A 17 -32.07 17.27 11.01
CA GLU A 17 -31.99 16.22 12.05
C GLU A 17 -33.27 15.40 12.07
N VAL A 18 -33.15 14.08 12.19
CA VAL A 18 -34.25 13.12 12.29
C VAL A 18 -33.94 12.07 13.37
N GLU A 19 -34.92 11.29 13.77
CA GLU A 19 -34.77 10.28 14.84
C GLU A 19 -33.69 9.24 14.52
N PHE A 20 -33.53 8.87 13.25
CA PHE A 20 -32.62 7.81 12.77
C PHE A 20 -31.29 8.34 12.18
N GLY A 21 -31.05 9.67 12.21
CA GLY A 21 -29.79 10.25 11.75
C GLY A 21 -29.88 11.72 11.39
N MET A 22 -29.00 12.14 10.47
CA MET A 22 -28.98 13.49 9.91
C MET A 22 -29.00 13.43 8.39
N TYR A 23 -29.64 14.42 7.75
CA TYR A 23 -29.55 14.60 6.31
C TYR A 23 -28.49 15.67 5.99
N LEU A 24 -27.71 15.37 4.97
CA LEU A 24 -26.65 16.22 4.46
C LEU A 24 -27.02 16.72 3.07
N ASP A 25 -26.68 17.96 2.76
CA ASP A 25 -26.91 18.58 1.45
C ASP A 25 -25.91 18.00 0.42
N ALA A 26 -26.41 17.21 -0.52
CA ALA A 26 -25.65 16.65 -1.63
C ALA A 26 -25.86 17.44 -2.93
N GLY A 27 -26.34 18.67 -2.87
CA GLY A 27 -26.56 19.55 -4.02
C GLY A 27 -27.61 19.01 -4.98
N ASP A 28 -27.23 18.76 -6.22
CA ASP A 28 -28.15 18.28 -7.28
C ASP A 28 -28.70 16.87 -7.00
N GLU A 29 -28.05 16.07 -6.17
CA GLU A 29 -28.53 14.74 -5.74
C GLU A 29 -29.49 14.82 -4.54
N GLY A 30 -29.79 16.01 -4.05
CA GLY A 30 -30.73 16.26 -2.96
C GLY A 30 -30.11 16.03 -1.59
N GLU A 31 -30.88 15.44 -0.66
CA GLU A 31 -30.46 15.16 0.72
C GLU A 31 -29.99 13.71 0.85
N VAL A 32 -28.80 13.51 1.47
CA VAL A 32 -28.23 12.19 1.75
C VAL A 32 -28.28 11.89 3.23
N LEU A 33 -28.74 10.70 3.60
CA LEU A 33 -28.82 10.26 4.98
C LEU A 33 -27.43 9.89 5.52
N LEU A 34 -27.07 10.47 6.67
CA LEU A 34 -26.04 10.01 7.57
C LEU A 34 -26.72 9.27 8.75
N PRO A 35 -26.67 7.93 8.80
CA PRO A 35 -27.32 7.17 9.88
C PRO A 35 -26.80 7.56 11.26
N LYS A 36 -27.66 7.55 12.29
CA LYS A 36 -27.39 8.02 13.65
C LYS A 36 -26.10 7.47 14.27
N ARG A 37 -25.78 6.21 14.00
CA ARG A 37 -24.54 5.57 14.49
C ARG A 37 -23.25 6.19 13.94
N TYR A 38 -23.32 6.88 12.82
CA TYR A 38 -22.19 7.55 12.15
C TYR A 38 -22.14 9.05 12.43
N VAL A 39 -23.14 9.60 13.11
CA VAL A 39 -23.17 11.01 13.46
C VAL A 39 -22.14 11.30 14.56
N PRO A 40 -21.19 12.22 14.35
CA PRO A 40 -20.22 12.61 15.37
C PRO A 40 -20.90 13.22 16.61
N LYS A 41 -20.33 12.97 17.79
CA LYS A 41 -20.86 13.56 19.05
C LYS A 41 -20.82 15.07 18.98
N GLY A 42 -21.97 15.70 19.29
CA GLY A 42 -22.10 17.14 19.31
C GLY A 42 -22.32 17.82 17.95
N CYS A 43 -22.51 17.03 16.90
CA CYS A 43 -22.85 17.54 15.58
C CYS A 43 -24.20 18.26 15.58
N LYS A 44 -24.30 19.39 14.86
CA LYS A 44 -25.47 20.28 14.80
C LYS A 44 -25.83 20.63 13.36
N LEU A 45 -27.03 21.18 13.19
CA LEU A 45 -27.43 21.78 11.91
C LEU A 45 -26.46 22.88 11.49
N GLY A 46 -26.06 22.89 10.21
CA GLY A 46 -25.11 23.82 9.64
C GLY A 46 -23.63 23.36 9.73
N ASP A 47 -23.34 22.30 10.49
CA ASP A 47 -21.97 21.76 10.54
C ASP A 47 -21.62 21.12 9.19
N ARG A 48 -20.33 21.21 8.81
CA ARG A 48 -19.79 20.53 7.63
C ARG A 48 -19.00 19.31 8.04
N LEU A 49 -19.37 18.17 7.47
CA LEU A 49 -18.76 16.88 7.76
C LEU A 49 -18.05 16.32 6.52
N ASP A 50 -16.85 15.77 6.73
CA ASP A 50 -16.20 14.91 5.75
C ASP A 50 -16.79 13.51 5.87
N VAL A 51 -17.56 13.10 4.86
CA VAL A 51 -18.26 11.82 4.83
C VAL A 51 -17.92 11.06 3.57
N PHE A 52 -17.84 9.73 3.69
CA PHE A 52 -17.73 8.85 2.56
C PHE A 52 -19.13 8.51 2.04
N LEU A 53 -19.34 8.60 0.72
CA LEU A 53 -20.61 8.30 0.08
C LEU A 53 -20.59 6.93 -0.59
N TYR A 54 -21.56 6.10 -0.29
CA TYR A 54 -21.73 4.79 -0.91
C TYR A 54 -23.21 4.42 -1.06
N LEU A 55 -23.51 3.29 -1.70
CA LEU A 55 -24.88 2.80 -1.84
C LEU A 55 -25.15 1.73 -0.77
N ASP A 56 -26.26 1.88 -0.03
CA ASP A 56 -26.72 0.87 0.93
C ASP A 56 -27.26 -0.40 0.24
N GLN A 57 -27.83 -1.35 1.02
CA GLN A 57 -28.35 -2.61 0.49
C GLN A 57 -29.53 -2.42 -0.49
N ASP A 58 -30.31 -1.34 -0.30
CA ASP A 58 -31.44 -0.96 -1.16
C ASP A 58 -31.01 -0.03 -2.30
N GLU A 59 -29.68 0.13 -2.53
CA GLU A 59 -29.08 0.97 -3.56
C GLU A 59 -29.34 2.48 -3.40
N ARG A 60 -29.68 2.92 -2.18
CA ARG A 60 -29.84 4.32 -1.87
C ARG A 60 -28.51 4.93 -1.49
N LEU A 61 -28.27 6.17 -1.93
CA LEU A 61 -27.09 6.93 -1.56
C LEU A 61 -27.11 7.22 -0.04
N VAL A 62 -26.05 6.83 0.67
CA VAL A 62 -25.87 7.03 2.09
C VAL A 62 -24.49 7.54 2.42
N ALA A 63 -24.39 8.30 3.50
CA ALA A 63 -23.15 8.81 4.04
C ALA A 63 -22.67 8.00 5.24
N THR A 64 -21.37 7.91 5.42
CA THR A 64 -20.75 7.37 6.63
C THR A 64 -19.52 8.18 7.02
N THR A 65 -19.23 8.22 8.32
CA THR A 65 -17.95 8.71 8.87
C THR A 65 -16.94 7.58 9.10
N GLU A 66 -17.30 6.33 8.76
CA GLU A 66 -16.35 5.22 8.76
C GLU A 66 -15.35 5.39 7.61
N THR A 67 -14.16 4.86 7.82
CA THR A 67 -13.09 4.90 6.82
C THR A 67 -13.03 3.56 6.09
N PRO A 68 -13.37 3.49 4.80
CA PRO A 68 -13.20 2.28 4.03
C PRO A 68 -11.72 1.95 3.85
N LEU A 69 -11.41 0.67 3.57
CA LEU A 69 -10.04 0.20 3.29
C LEU A 69 -9.53 0.66 1.92
N ALA A 70 -10.42 1.07 1.03
CA ALA A 70 -10.13 1.69 -0.25
C ALA A 70 -11.33 2.48 -0.76
N LYS A 71 -11.09 3.45 -1.62
CA LYS A 71 -12.11 4.22 -2.34
C LYS A 71 -12.07 3.94 -3.83
N VAL A 72 -13.04 4.44 -4.55
CA VAL A 72 -13.08 4.33 -6.02
C VAL A 72 -11.81 4.91 -6.65
N GLY A 73 -11.21 4.16 -7.57
CA GLY A 73 -9.92 4.46 -8.19
C GLY A 73 -8.71 3.93 -7.42
N GLU A 74 -8.90 3.23 -6.31
CA GLU A 74 -7.81 2.66 -5.52
C GLU A 74 -7.75 1.13 -5.61
N PHE A 75 -6.57 0.60 -5.24
CA PHE A 75 -6.34 -0.83 -5.10
C PHE A 75 -6.22 -1.22 -3.63
N ALA A 76 -6.81 -2.36 -3.29
CA ALA A 76 -6.72 -2.90 -1.95
C ALA A 76 -6.60 -4.43 -1.94
N TYR A 77 -6.08 -4.96 -0.82
CA TYR A 77 -6.05 -6.39 -0.52
C TYR A 77 -7.19 -6.67 0.46
N LEU A 78 -8.28 -7.28 -0.04
CA LEU A 78 -9.53 -7.43 0.69
C LEU A 78 -9.90 -8.90 0.86
N GLN A 79 -10.42 -9.23 2.04
CA GLN A 79 -10.88 -10.58 2.37
C GLN A 79 -12.31 -10.80 1.89
N VAL A 80 -12.58 -11.99 1.35
CA VAL A 80 -13.91 -12.43 0.97
C VAL A 80 -14.71 -12.79 2.22
N SER A 81 -15.81 -12.08 2.47
CA SER A 81 -16.75 -12.35 3.56
C SER A 81 -17.69 -13.51 3.20
N TRP A 82 -18.23 -13.49 1.98
CA TRP A 82 -19.17 -14.51 1.50
C TRP A 82 -19.26 -14.51 -0.04
N VAL A 83 -19.88 -15.55 -0.59
CA VAL A 83 -20.04 -15.76 -2.05
C VAL A 83 -21.47 -16.19 -2.35
N ASN A 84 -22.02 -15.73 -3.48
CA ASN A 84 -23.33 -16.17 -3.98
C ASN A 84 -23.25 -16.61 -5.46
N LEU A 85 -24.41 -16.75 -6.11
CA LEU A 85 -24.53 -17.17 -7.51
C LEU A 85 -23.99 -16.13 -8.52
N HIS A 86 -23.74 -14.90 -8.10
CA HIS A 86 -23.35 -13.80 -8.98
C HIS A 86 -21.89 -13.35 -8.78
N GLY A 87 -21.29 -13.60 -7.60
CA GLY A 87 -19.94 -13.17 -7.30
C GLY A 87 -19.57 -13.31 -5.85
N ALA A 88 -18.47 -12.66 -5.48
CA ALA A 88 -17.93 -12.57 -4.13
C ALA A 88 -18.20 -11.21 -3.52
N PHE A 89 -18.29 -11.16 -2.20
CA PHE A 89 -18.46 -9.96 -1.40
C PHE A 89 -17.26 -9.82 -0.50
N LEU A 90 -16.60 -8.66 -0.60
CA LEU A 90 -15.32 -8.38 0.02
C LEU A 90 -15.50 -7.39 1.16
N ASN A 91 -14.94 -7.70 2.31
CA ASN A 91 -14.89 -6.75 3.42
C ASN A 91 -13.96 -5.58 3.07
N TRP A 92 -14.51 -4.42 2.92
CA TRP A 92 -13.77 -3.17 2.64
C TRP A 92 -13.90 -2.12 3.74
N GLY A 93 -14.32 -2.57 4.95
CA GLY A 93 -14.39 -1.74 6.14
C GLY A 93 -15.71 -1.00 6.34
N LEU A 94 -16.71 -1.18 5.48
CA LEU A 94 -18.04 -0.62 5.62
C LEU A 94 -19.07 -1.74 5.89
N MET A 95 -20.26 -1.33 6.35
CA MET A 95 -21.33 -2.30 6.66
C MET A 95 -21.77 -3.12 5.45
N LYS A 96 -21.83 -2.54 4.26
CA LYS A 96 -22.12 -3.25 3.01
C LYS A 96 -20.81 -3.69 2.39
N ASP A 97 -20.62 -5.00 2.26
CA ASP A 97 -19.47 -5.55 1.57
C ASP A 97 -19.40 -5.10 0.10
N LEU A 98 -18.19 -5.00 -0.42
CA LEU A 98 -17.91 -4.61 -1.79
C LEU A 98 -18.09 -5.82 -2.73
N PHE A 99 -18.95 -5.68 -3.73
CA PHE A 99 -19.27 -6.76 -4.66
C PHE A 99 -18.22 -6.91 -5.77
N CYS A 100 -17.75 -8.15 -5.99
CA CYS A 100 -16.88 -8.55 -7.09
C CYS A 100 -17.60 -9.58 -7.96
N PRO A 101 -18.22 -9.21 -9.08
CA PRO A 101 -18.95 -10.15 -9.94
C PRO A 101 -18.00 -11.17 -10.55
N PHE A 102 -18.49 -12.35 -10.92
CA PHE A 102 -17.65 -13.40 -11.49
C PHE A 102 -16.88 -12.98 -12.74
N ARG A 103 -17.49 -12.08 -13.55
CA ARG A 103 -16.83 -11.53 -14.74
C ARG A 103 -15.57 -10.71 -14.42
N GLU A 104 -15.47 -10.19 -13.20
CA GLU A 104 -14.35 -9.37 -12.71
C GLU A 104 -13.32 -10.20 -11.89
N GLN A 105 -13.52 -11.49 -11.73
CA GLN A 105 -12.59 -12.39 -11.05
C GLN A 105 -11.64 -13.05 -12.06
N LYS A 106 -10.35 -13.15 -11.75
CA LYS A 106 -9.38 -13.94 -12.52
C LYS A 106 -9.52 -15.43 -12.27
N GLN A 107 -9.87 -15.77 -11.04
CA GLN A 107 -10.20 -17.11 -10.58
C GLN A 107 -11.35 -17.00 -9.59
N ARG A 108 -12.07 -18.08 -9.37
CA ARG A 108 -13.14 -18.10 -8.37
C ARG A 108 -12.59 -17.72 -7.00
N MET A 109 -13.19 -16.71 -6.39
CA MET A 109 -12.82 -16.26 -5.05
C MET A 109 -13.45 -17.18 -4.00
N GLU A 110 -12.70 -17.48 -2.94
CA GLU A 110 -13.09 -18.36 -1.86
C GLU A 110 -13.27 -17.59 -0.56
N ILE A 111 -14.25 -17.99 0.26
CA ILE A 111 -14.56 -17.34 1.54
C ILE A 111 -13.35 -17.45 2.47
N GLY A 112 -13.00 -16.33 3.11
CA GLY A 112 -11.86 -16.21 4.02
C GLY A 112 -10.53 -15.91 3.35
N GLU A 113 -10.40 -16.15 2.03
CA GLU A 113 -9.23 -15.79 1.26
C GLU A 113 -9.23 -14.29 0.92
N SER A 114 -8.05 -13.74 0.64
CA SER A 114 -7.89 -12.32 0.32
C SER A 114 -7.29 -12.13 -1.07
N TYR A 115 -7.76 -11.09 -1.76
CA TYR A 115 -7.37 -10.80 -3.13
C TYR A 115 -7.05 -9.33 -3.31
N VAL A 116 -6.06 -9.02 -4.16
CA VAL A 116 -5.84 -7.63 -4.59
C VAL A 116 -6.87 -7.29 -5.66
N VAL A 117 -7.61 -6.23 -5.42
CA VAL A 117 -8.67 -5.74 -6.30
C VAL A 117 -8.56 -4.25 -6.53
N ALA A 118 -9.03 -3.79 -7.68
CA ALA A 118 -9.34 -2.39 -7.95
C ALA A 118 -10.79 -2.10 -7.54
N VAL A 119 -11.04 -0.95 -6.95
CA VAL A 119 -12.39 -0.45 -6.64
C VAL A 119 -12.81 0.52 -7.74
N PHE A 120 -13.95 0.28 -8.37
CA PHE A 120 -14.41 1.07 -9.51
C PHE A 120 -15.93 1.25 -9.50
N ILE A 121 -16.42 2.18 -10.32
CA ILE A 121 -17.84 2.31 -10.60
C ILE A 121 -18.15 1.53 -11.89
N ASP A 122 -19.01 0.53 -11.79
CA ASP A 122 -19.49 -0.24 -12.94
C ASP A 122 -20.37 0.67 -13.82
N GLU A 123 -19.95 0.89 -15.05
CA GLU A 123 -20.63 1.81 -16.00
C GLU A 123 -22.05 1.38 -16.35
N GLU A 124 -22.37 0.09 -16.29
CA GLU A 124 -23.69 -0.43 -16.62
C GLU A 124 -24.69 -0.25 -15.46
N SER A 125 -24.25 -0.56 -14.23
CA SER A 125 -25.12 -0.53 -13.03
C SER A 125 -24.96 0.74 -12.20
N TYR A 126 -23.94 1.56 -12.45
CA TYR A 126 -23.55 2.72 -11.66
C TYR A 126 -23.28 2.40 -10.18
N ARG A 127 -22.89 1.14 -9.88
CA ARG A 127 -22.57 0.67 -8.54
C ARG A 127 -21.07 0.63 -8.32
N ILE A 128 -20.66 0.81 -7.06
CA ILE A 128 -19.29 0.56 -6.67
C ILE A 128 -19.05 -0.96 -6.68
N ALA A 129 -18.04 -1.41 -7.39
CA ALA A 129 -17.66 -2.81 -7.53
C ALA A 129 -16.16 -3.01 -7.41
N ALA A 130 -15.75 -4.26 -7.23
CA ALA A 130 -14.35 -4.68 -7.22
C ALA A 130 -14.00 -5.49 -8.47
N SER A 131 -12.77 -5.35 -8.94
CA SER A 131 -12.20 -6.18 -10.00
C SER A 131 -10.84 -6.73 -9.60
N ALA A 132 -10.65 -8.05 -9.72
CA ALA A 132 -9.34 -8.69 -9.60
C ALA A 132 -8.49 -8.54 -10.88
N LYS A 133 -9.06 -8.02 -11.95
CA LYS A 133 -8.36 -7.71 -13.21
C LYS A 133 -7.67 -6.35 -13.12
N VAL A 134 -6.81 -6.20 -12.10
CA VAL A 134 -6.18 -4.92 -11.73
C VAL A 134 -5.45 -4.23 -12.88
N GLU A 135 -5.01 -5.00 -13.88
CA GLU A 135 -4.27 -4.46 -15.04
C GLU A 135 -5.10 -3.48 -15.88
N HIS A 136 -6.43 -3.58 -15.85
CA HIS A 136 -7.31 -2.70 -16.59
C HIS A 136 -7.46 -1.31 -15.96
N PHE A 137 -6.99 -1.16 -14.71
CA PHE A 137 -7.16 0.05 -13.90
C PHE A 137 -5.86 0.83 -13.69
N PHE A 138 -4.75 0.36 -14.27
CA PHE A 138 -3.50 1.11 -14.22
C PHE A 138 -3.59 2.40 -15.02
N ALA A 139 -2.90 3.43 -14.54
CA ALA A 139 -2.73 4.67 -15.27
C ALA A 139 -2.10 4.40 -16.64
N THR A 140 -2.56 5.12 -17.67
CA THR A 140 -2.14 4.93 -19.06
C THR A 140 -1.14 5.98 -19.53
N ASP A 141 -0.96 7.05 -18.77
CA ASP A 141 0.06 8.06 -18.98
C ASP A 141 1.46 7.53 -18.63
N PHE A 142 2.49 8.19 -19.13
CA PHE A 142 3.87 7.79 -18.84
C PHE A 142 4.20 8.11 -17.37
N PRO A 143 4.76 7.14 -16.61
CA PRO A 143 5.05 7.31 -15.19
C PRO A 143 6.00 8.49 -14.92
N PRO A 144 5.66 9.44 -14.03
CA PRO A 144 6.42 10.68 -13.83
C PRO A 144 7.60 10.54 -12.87
N TYR A 145 8.16 9.33 -12.70
CA TYR A 145 9.17 9.05 -11.70
C TYR A 145 10.59 9.18 -12.22
N ARG A 146 11.50 9.49 -11.30
CA ARG A 146 12.96 9.50 -11.49
C ARG A 146 13.60 8.40 -10.65
N SER A 147 14.77 7.94 -11.08
CA SER A 147 15.55 6.98 -10.28
C SER A 147 15.89 7.56 -8.90
N GLY A 148 15.56 6.79 -7.86
CA GLY A 148 15.74 7.15 -6.46
C GLY A 148 14.50 7.72 -5.78
N ASP A 149 13.42 8.02 -6.50
CA ASP A 149 12.16 8.46 -5.91
C ASP A 149 11.61 7.37 -4.98
N GLU A 150 11.14 7.79 -3.82
CA GLU A 150 10.49 6.91 -2.84
C GLU A 150 9.00 6.82 -3.16
N VAL A 151 8.46 5.61 -3.15
CA VAL A 151 7.09 5.30 -3.57
C VAL A 151 6.44 4.27 -2.66
N ASP A 152 5.11 4.28 -2.61
CA ASP A 152 4.30 3.25 -1.97
C ASP A 152 4.08 2.07 -2.92
N LEU A 153 4.18 0.86 -2.39
CA LEU A 153 4.01 -0.38 -3.14
C LEU A 153 2.92 -1.25 -2.53
N LEU A 154 2.11 -1.86 -3.40
CA LEU A 154 1.23 -2.97 -3.05
C LEU A 154 1.63 -4.18 -3.91
N VAL A 155 2.05 -5.27 -3.27
CA VAL A 155 2.36 -6.53 -3.97
C VAL A 155 1.07 -7.18 -4.43
N TRP A 156 0.89 -7.41 -5.73
CA TRP A 156 -0.34 -7.99 -6.24
C TRP A 156 -0.19 -9.34 -6.94
N GLN A 157 1.03 -9.71 -7.34
CA GLN A 157 1.30 -11.01 -7.96
C GLN A 157 2.75 -11.44 -7.76
N THR A 158 2.96 -12.73 -7.47
CA THR A 158 4.27 -13.38 -7.50
C THR A 158 4.51 -14.02 -8.87
N THR A 159 5.73 -13.87 -9.41
CA THR A 159 6.17 -14.47 -10.66
C THR A 159 7.54 -15.11 -10.51
N GLU A 160 8.01 -15.85 -11.52
CA GLU A 160 9.37 -16.41 -11.52
C GLU A 160 10.44 -15.31 -11.47
N LEU A 161 10.22 -14.19 -12.18
CA LEU A 161 11.14 -13.07 -12.26
C LEU A 161 11.19 -12.25 -10.96
N GLY A 162 10.10 -12.20 -10.21
CA GLY A 162 9.98 -11.43 -9.00
C GLY A 162 8.53 -11.13 -8.61
N PHE A 163 8.31 -9.98 -8.00
CA PHE A 163 7.03 -9.56 -7.48
C PHE A 163 6.50 -8.37 -8.29
N LYS A 164 5.33 -8.56 -8.89
CA LYS A 164 4.62 -7.43 -9.49
C LYS A 164 4.01 -6.58 -8.38
N VAL A 165 4.21 -5.29 -8.47
CA VAL A 165 3.73 -4.30 -7.50
C VAL A 165 2.91 -3.21 -8.18
N ILE A 166 2.01 -2.61 -7.44
CA ILE A 166 1.33 -1.38 -7.81
C ILE A 166 2.07 -0.23 -7.14
N VAL A 167 2.57 0.71 -7.93
CA VAL A 167 3.34 1.87 -7.50
C VAL A 167 2.39 3.05 -7.31
N ASP A 168 2.40 3.66 -6.11
CA ASP A 168 1.60 4.83 -5.72
C ASP A 168 0.12 4.71 -6.14
N ASN A 169 -0.42 3.48 -6.02
CA ASN A 169 -1.81 3.19 -6.35
C ASN A 169 -2.19 3.51 -7.82
N ALA A 170 -1.24 3.55 -8.74
CA ALA A 170 -1.46 3.97 -10.13
C ALA A 170 -0.76 3.11 -11.18
N TYR A 171 0.52 2.81 -11.03
CA TYR A 171 1.34 2.25 -12.10
C TYR A 171 1.83 0.84 -11.81
N PRO A 172 1.98 -0.01 -12.84
CA PRO A 172 2.57 -1.34 -12.67
C PRO A 172 4.09 -1.26 -12.51
N GLY A 173 4.63 -1.96 -11.51
CA GLY A 173 6.06 -2.09 -11.27
C GLY A 173 6.50 -3.53 -11.04
N LEU A 174 7.81 -3.75 -11.06
CA LEU A 174 8.44 -5.05 -10.80
C LEU A 174 9.57 -4.89 -9.78
N VAL A 175 9.51 -5.69 -8.71
CA VAL A 175 10.61 -5.92 -7.78
C VAL A 175 11.26 -7.26 -8.12
N TYR A 176 12.51 -7.25 -8.56
CA TYR A 176 13.22 -8.49 -8.94
C TYR A 176 13.48 -9.37 -7.71
N ARG A 177 13.33 -10.68 -7.87
CA ARG A 177 13.58 -11.67 -6.82
C ARG A 177 15.00 -11.56 -6.23
N SER A 178 15.99 -11.22 -7.05
CA SER A 178 17.38 -11.01 -6.62
C SER A 178 17.59 -9.82 -5.68
N GLN A 179 16.62 -8.90 -5.62
CA GLN A 179 16.67 -7.71 -4.77
C GLN A 179 15.79 -7.82 -3.52
N VAL A 180 15.13 -8.98 -3.35
CA VAL A 180 14.26 -9.25 -2.21
C VAL A 180 15.06 -10.04 -1.17
N PHE A 181 15.24 -9.45 0.02
CA PHE A 181 16.04 -10.01 1.09
C PHE A 181 15.19 -10.52 2.28
N ARG A 182 13.87 -10.28 2.23
CA ARG A 182 12.87 -10.79 3.18
C ARG A 182 11.71 -11.43 2.43
N PRO A 183 10.95 -12.34 3.04
CA PRO A 183 9.74 -12.88 2.42
C PRO A 183 8.76 -11.74 2.04
N LEU A 184 8.19 -11.83 0.85
CA LEU A 184 7.11 -10.98 0.37
C LEU A 184 5.91 -11.82 -0.02
N HIS A 185 4.73 -11.33 0.31
CA HIS A 185 3.46 -11.97 0.01
C HIS A 185 2.55 -11.03 -0.77
N VAL A 186 1.62 -11.60 -1.51
CA VAL A 186 0.55 -10.82 -2.15
C VAL A 186 -0.25 -10.12 -1.06
N GLY A 187 -0.52 -8.83 -1.24
CA GLY A 187 -1.18 -7.97 -0.26
C GLY A 187 -0.24 -7.12 0.59
N ASP A 188 1.07 -7.44 0.60
CA ASP A 188 2.03 -6.62 1.36
C ASP A 188 2.06 -5.19 0.84
N ARG A 189 1.95 -4.23 1.77
CA ARG A 189 2.16 -2.80 1.54
C ARG A 189 3.51 -2.40 2.12
N LEU A 190 4.34 -1.74 1.32
CA LEU A 190 5.71 -1.38 1.73
C LEU A 190 6.20 -0.15 0.94
N ARG A 191 7.25 0.48 1.46
CA ARG A 191 7.98 1.52 0.74
C ARG A 191 8.99 0.89 -0.22
N GLY A 192 9.14 1.50 -1.39
CA GLY A 192 10.16 1.16 -2.37
C GLY A 192 10.80 2.38 -3.00
N TYR A 193 11.76 2.12 -3.86
CA TYR A 193 12.53 3.14 -4.55
C TYR A 193 12.57 2.82 -6.05
N ILE A 194 12.29 3.82 -6.86
CA ILE A 194 12.35 3.70 -8.32
C ILE A 194 13.78 3.44 -8.75
N MET A 195 14.03 2.37 -9.47
CA MET A 195 15.30 2.10 -10.14
C MET A 195 15.37 2.79 -11.49
N GLY A 196 14.26 2.78 -12.20
CA GLY A 196 14.10 3.42 -13.50
C GLY A 196 12.73 3.13 -14.08
N VAL A 197 12.32 3.99 -15.00
CA VAL A 197 11.15 3.81 -15.86
C VAL A 197 11.66 3.43 -17.23
N ARG A 198 11.17 2.32 -17.77
CA ARG A 198 11.55 1.82 -19.09
C ARG A 198 10.82 2.60 -20.20
N PRO A 199 11.31 2.56 -21.43
CA PRO A 199 10.63 3.22 -22.57
C PRO A 199 9.19 2.71 -22.79
N ASP A 200 8.88 1.49 -22.39
CA ASP A 200 7.54 0.89 -22.44
C ASP A 200 6.65 1.25 -21.23
N GLY A 201 7.08 2.19 -20.38
CA GLY A 201 6.35 2.65 -19.20
C GLY A 201 6.42 1.71 -17.99
N LYS A 202 7.09 0.56 -18.08
CA LYS A 202 7.25 -0.33 -16.93
C LYS A 202 8.26 0.22 -15.95
N ILE A 203 7.99 0.03 -14.67
CA ILE A 203 8.79 0.56 -13.57
C ILE A 203 9.58 -0.56 -12.91
N ASP A 204 10.91 -0.42 -12.87
CA ASP A 204 11.77 -1.27 -12.05
C ASP A 204 11.91 -0.64 -10.66
N VAL A 205 11.63 -1.45 -9.62
CA VAL A 205 11.57 -0.99 -8.23
C VAL A 205 12.52 -1.79 -7.34
N SER A 206 13.15 -1.12 -6.38
CA SER A 206 13.96 -1.73 -5.32
C SER A 206 13.29 -1.52 -3.97
N LEU A 207 13.46 -2.47 -3.03
CA LEU A 207 13.01 -2.33 -1.64
C LEU A 207 14.02 -1.58 -0.77
N GLN A 208 15.18 -1.29 -1.30
CA GLN A 208 16.23 -0.56 -0.61
C GLN A 208 16.64 0.66 -1.41
N PRO A 209 16.95 1.79 -0.73
CA PRO A 209 17.49 2.96 -1.41
C PRO A 209 18.75 2.57 -2.19
N GLN A 210 19.02 3.29 -3.28
CA GLN A 210 20.19 2.98 -4.11
C GLN A 210 21.39 3.87 -3.80
N GLY A 211 22.58 3.36 -4.11
CA GLY A 211 23.81 4.13 -4.15
C GLY A 211 24.35 4.53 -2.76
N ARG A 212 24.71 5.81 -2.63
CA ARG A 212 25.34 6.35 -1.42
C ARG A 212 24.38 6.35 -0.21
N LYS A 213 23.10 6.65 -0.44
CA LYS A 213 22.07 6.65 0.62
C LYS A 213 21.94 5.27 1.26
N GLN A 214 21.83 4.21 0.45
CA GLN A 214 21.79 2.83 0.98
C GLN A 214 23.01 2.47 1.84
N THR A 215 24.22 2.90 1.40
CA THR A 215 25.45 2.62 2.15
C THR A 215 25.48 3.41 3.45
N MET A 216 25.03 4.65 3.47
CA MET A 216 25.00 5.49 4.68
C MET A 216 23.99 4.99 5.69
N ASP A 217 22.75 4.71 5.25
CA ASP A 217 21.69 4.19 6.11
C ASP A 217 22.09 2.85 6.74
N PHE A 218 22.72 1.97 5.96
CA PHE A 218 23.22 0.69 6.48
C PHE A 218 24.44 0.85 7.38
N ALA A 219 25.32 1.83 7.13
CA ALA A 219 26.47 2.10 8.03
C ALA A 219 25.99 2.50 9.42
N GLU A 220 24.94 3.30 9.52
CA GLU A 220 24.32 3.66 10.81
C GLU A 220 23.69 2.45 11.49
N THR A 221 22.97 1.61 10.73
CA THR A 221 22.39 0.35 11.21
C THR A 221 23.49 -0.59 11.75
N LEU A 222 24.59 -0.76 11.04
CA LEU A 222 25.71 -1.59 11.47
C LEU A 222 26.39 -1.02 12.72
N LEU A 223 26.52 0.29 12.80
CA LEU A 223 27.10 0.95 13.98
C LEU A 223 26.22 0.74 15.22
N GLN A 224 24.89 0.87 15.06
CA GLN A 224 23.96 0.60 16.15
C GLN A 224 23.98 -0.87 16.57
N TYR A 225 23.99 -1.80 15.61
CA TYR A 225 24.15 -3.23 15.88
C TYR A 225 25.40 -3.54 16.72
N LEU A 226 26.55 -2.93 16.38
CA LEU A 226 27.76 -3.12 17.13
C LEU A 226 27.62 -2.61 18.58
N LYS A 227 27.00 -1.45 18.79
CA LYS A 227 26.74 -0.91 20.15
C LYS A 227 25.87 -1.85 20.97
N ASP A 228 24.83 -2.43 20.35
CA ASP A 228 23.85 -3.28 21.05
C ASP A 228 24.38 -4.71 21.30
N ASN A 229 25.45 -5.13 20.59
CA ASN A 229 25.98 -6.50 20.63
C ASN A 229 27.42 -6.58 21.11
N GLY A 230 27.78 -5.80 22.14
CA GLY A 230 29.10 -5.89 22.81
C GLY A 230 30.27 -5.37 21.97
N GLY A 231 29.99 -4.56 20.96
CA GLY A 231 31.02 -3.89 20.15
C GLY A 231 31.65 -4.75 19.07
N PHE A 232 31.20 -5.99 18.84
CA PHE A 232 31.78 -6.89 17.86
C PHE A 232 30.71 -7.53 16.94
N CYS A 233 31.06 -7.66 15.68
CA CYS A 233 30.29 -8.43 14.70
C CYS A 233 31.23 -9.42 13.99
N ASP A 234 30.89 -10.71 14.03
CA ASP A 234 31.66 -11.84 13.48
C ASP A 234 31.55 -11.96 11.93
N LEU A 235 31.00 -10.93 11.28
CA LEU A 235 30.96 -10.81 9.84
C LEU A 235 31.97 -9.79 9.34
N GLY A 236 32.85 -10.23 8.45
CA GLY A 236 33.91 -9.41 7.85
C GLY A 236 33.85 -9.45 6.32
N ASP A 237 34.89 -8.93 5.70
CA ASP A 237 35.01 -8.82 4.24
C ASP A 237 35.03 -10.19 3.54
N LYS A 238 35.53 -11.22 4.24
CA LYS A 238 35.63 -12.61 3.73
C LYS A 238 34.37 -13.44 4.01
N SER A 239 33.44 -12.97 4.84
CA SER A 239 32.24 -13.71 5.22
C SER A 239 31.37 -14.06 4.00
N PRO A 240 30.70 -15.23 4.00
CA PRO A 240 29.77 -15.61 2.94
C PRO A 240 28.66 -14.58 2.73
N ALA A 241 28.26 -14.38 1.47
CA ALA A 241 27.20 -13.42 1.14
C ALA A 241 25.86 -13.79 1.81
N GLU A 242 25.60 -15.09 1.97
CA GLU A 242 24.37 -15.61 2.59
C GLU A 242 24.29 -15.29 4.09
N ASP A 243 25.43 -15.31 4.81
CA ASP A 243 25.43 -14.97 6.24
C ASP A 243 25.17 -13.48 6.48
N ILE A 244 25.76 -12.63 5.63
CA ILE A 244 25.50 -11.19 5.62
C ILE A 244 24.02 -10.91 5.30
N LYS A 245 23.49 -11.57 4.26
CA LYS A 245 22.10 -11.45 3.85
C LYS A 245 21.15 -11.89 4.95
N ARG A 246 21.42 -13.04 5.59
CA ARG A 246 20.59 -13.59 6.66
C ARG A 246 20.53 -12.68 7.89
N ARG A 247 21.65 -12.02 8.25
CA ARG A 247 21.74 -11.19 9.47
C ARG A 247 21.27 -9.76 9.25
N PHE A 248 21.58 -9.16 8.11
CA PHE A 248 21.40 -7.74 7.86
C PHE A 248 20.48 -7.41 6.68
N GLU A 249 19.96 -8.40 5.96
CA GLU A 249 19.07 -8.24 4.79
C GLU A 249 19.66 -7.31 3.70
N VAL A 250 20.99 -7.23 3.61
CA VAL A 250 21.71 -6.45 2.59
C VAL A 250 22.62 -7.31 1.74
N SER A 251 23.00 -6.79 0.55
CA SER A 251 24.00 -7.47 -0.28
C SER A 251 25.40 -7.32 0.32
N LYS A 252 26.30 -8.30 0.06
CA LYS A 252 27.72 -8.23 0.46
C LYS A 252 28.42 -6.96 -0.05
N LYS A 253 28.00 -6.44 -1.22
CA LYS A 253 28.54 -5.19 -1.76
C LYS A 253 28.19 -3.96 -0.89
N VAL A 254 26.96 -3.89 -0.39
CA VAL A 254 26.49 -2.83 0.51
C VAL A 254 27.21 -2.94 1.84
N TYR A 255 27.30 -4.15 2.41
CA TYR A 255 28.02 -4.44 3.65
C TYR A 255 29.48 -3.95 3.57
N LYS A 256 30.22 -4.36 2.54
CA LYS A 256 31.62 -3.95 2.33
C LYS A 256 31.79 -2.42 2.22
N LYS A 257 30.89 -1.75 1.51
CA LYS A 257 30.93 -0.29 1.39
C LYS A 257 30.69 0.40 2.73
N ALA A 258 29.73 -0.08 3.53
CA ALA A 258 29.42 0.47 4.85
C ALA A 258 30.58 0.24 5.85
N VAL A 259 31.15 -0.97 5.87
CA VAL A 259 32.37 -1.26 6.66
C VAL A 259 33.50 -0.32 6.25
N GLY A 260 33.73 -0.11 4.95
CA GLY A 260 34.75 0.82 4.45
C GLY A 260 34.49 2.28 4.84
N ASP A 261 33.23 2.71 4.86
CA ASP A 261 32.85 4.07 5.32
C ASP A 261 33.10 4.23 6.83
N LEU A 262 32.60 3.32 7.65
CA LEU A 262 32.81 3.34 9.10
C LEU A 262 34.29 3.27 9.50
N TYR A 263 35.09 2.46 8.80
CA TYR A 263 36.53 2.36 9.00
C TYR A 263 37.23 3.68 8.66
N LYS A 264 36.89 4.33 7.52
CA LYS A 264 37.42 5.66 7.16
C LYS A 264 37.06 6.73 8.20
N ARG A 265 35.87 6.63 8.77
CA ARG A 265 35.42 7.52 9.86
C ARG A 265 36.03 7.19 11.23
N ARG A 266 36.89 6.14 11.31
CA ARG A 266 37.54 5.66 12.53
C ARG A 266 36.55 5.21 13.63
N LEU A 267 35.37 4.77 13.24
CA LEU A 267 34.35 4.29 14.18
C LEU A 267 34.45 2.79 14.44
N ILE A 268 35.13 2.05 13.56
CA ILE A 268 35.35 0.61 13.67
C ILE A 268 36.81 0.25 13.31
N THR A 269 37.27 -0.91 13.79
CA THR A 269 38.43 -1.64 13.29
C THR A 269 38.00 -2.89 12.54
N ILE A 270 38.81 -3.29 11.55
CA ILE A 270 38.61 -4.55 10.82
C ILE A 270 39.58 -5.57 11.42
N GLU A 271 39.03 -6.68 11.91
CA GLU A 271 39.79 -7.76 12.55
C GLU A 271 39.70 -9.03 11.71
N GLU A 272 40.54 -10.03 12.02
CA GLU A 272 40.39 -11.34 11.37
C GLU A 272 39.08 -11.98 11.84
N GLY A 273 38.15 -12.14 10.86
CA GLY A 273 36.83 -12.72 11.11
C GLY A 273 35.69 -11.75 11.43
N GLY A 274 35.95 -10.42 11.51
CA GLY A 274 34.86 -9.52 11.83
C GLY A 274 35.21 -8.04 11.85
N VAL A 275 34.33 -7.26 12.45
CA VAL A 275 34.49 -5.81 12.66
C VAL A 275 34.21 -5.47 14.13
N ARG A 276 34.97 -4.56 14.68
CA ARG A 276 34.88 -4.13 16.09
C ARG A 276 34.66 -2.62 16.19
N LEU A 277 33.78 -2.21 17.08
CA LEU A 277 33.55 -0.82 17.44
C LEU A 277 34.82 -0.25 18.13
N VAL A 278 35.29 0.91 17.72
CA VAL A 278 36.33 1.64 18.43
C VAL A 278 35.73 2.20 19.72
N GLN A 279 36.26 1.76 20.86
CA GLN A 279 35.90 2.34 22.16
C GLN A 279 36.53 3.73 22.24
N GLY A 280 35.70 4.75 22.40
CA GLY A 280 36.12 6.14 22.63
C GLY A 280 36.58 6.35 24.06
#